data_846981ee7228565b894d6fe03a8e46a6
#
_entry.id   846981ee7228565b894d6fe03a8e46a6
#
_cell.length_a   1.000
_cell.length_b   1.000
_cell.length_c   1.000
_cell.angle_alpha   90.00
_cell.angle_beta   90.00
_cell.angle_gamma   90.00
#
_symmetry.space_group_name_H-M   'P 1'
#
loop_
_entity.id
_entity.type
_entity.pdbx_description
1 polymer ?
#
loop_
_entity_poly.entity_id
_entity_poly.type
_entity_poly.pdbx_seq_one_letter_code
_entity_poly.pdbx_strand_id
1 'polypeptide(L)'
;MRETLTKTKLKFEKWYFSRESLPFWAVTVLDSSIIFTSMLLMYCLVYGPASLVSNGYNMLCTFLIDMIFYFIGMRVFRTYTDASRTLEFNNISRCGFAVFLGSAICMAMRWAVDALPFTEQVPYRVFMLTAVCSTVLLISWRVVARNIFDMVKRNVNEEVELLPRAEIETNMAEIGNVLKDKCVFITGAAGSIGSEMVRQIAGYGPSHMVLIDQAETPMHDLELEVQAKWPDVKTEYLVTTITNKERMAKAFEMWHPDYVFHAAAYKHVPMMEQDPSSSVMNNVVGTRIMADLAVANGVKKFVMVSTDKAVNPTNVMGCSKRLCEIYVQSLNEYEKKKAGAHGSYTQFVTTRFGNVLGSNGSVIPLFKKQIEMGGPVTVAHPDIIRYFMLIPEACALVLESGTMGEGGKVYVLDMGRPVKIYDLAKKLILHSGRRDVKIIFTGLREGEKLYEEVLIKGEREQRTDNPKIRIANVLPNDYEIVRKQIDDLVEACRSYDDMKVVKMMKIIVPEYKSNNSKFEAIDKELHR
;
A
#
# COMPACT_ATOMS: atom_id res chain seq x y z
N MET A 1 33.63 6.62 -15.16
CA MET A 1 32.70 7.58 -15.78
C MET A 1 31.24 7.18 -15.73
N ARG A 2 30.85 5.93 -16.07
CA ARG A 2 29.46 5.46 -15.91
C ARG A 2 28.97 5.43 -14.44
N GLU A 3 29.76 4.94 -13.49
CA GLU A 3 29.40 4.92 -12.06
C GLU A 3 29.23 6.30 -11.44
N THR A 4 30.07 7.27 -11.85
CA THR A 4 29.98 8.65 -11.35
C THR A 4 28.72 9.33 -11.88
N LEU A 5 28.36 9.08 -13.14
CA LEU A 5 27.12 9.57 -13.77
C LEU A 5 25.88 8.96 -13.09
N THR A 6 25.91 7.66 -12.74
CA THR A 6 24.80 6.98 -12.05
C THR A 6 24.63 7.51 -10.61
N LYS A 7 25.74 7.73 -9.88
CA LYS A 7 25.71 8.33 -8.54
C LYS A 7 25.21 9.79 -8.55
N THR A 8 25.61 10.57 -9.56
CA THR A 8 25.15 11.96 -9.72
C THR A 8 23.68 12.02 -10.11
N LYS A 9 23.23 11.12 -10.99
CA LYS A 9 21.83 10.95 -11.36
C LYS A 9 20.97 10.58 -10.14
N LEU A 10 21.40 9.61 -9.33
CA LEU A 10 20.70 9.19 -8.10
C LEU A 10 20.64 10.32 -7.04
N LYS A 11 21.73 11.12 -6.92
CA LYS A 11 21.75 12.29 -6.03
C LYS A 11 20.81 13.39 -6.51
N PHE A 12 20.75 13.62 -7.83
CA PHE A 12 19.84 14.61 -8.41
C PHE A 12 18.39 14.14 -8.30
N GLU A 13 18.09 12.88 -8.57
CA GLU A 13 16.77 12.27 -8.37
C GLU A 13 16.34 12.38 -6.90
N LYS A 14 17.16 11.96 -5.94
CA LYS A 14 16.89 12.12 -4.51
C LYS A 14 16.65 13.58 -4.13
N TRP A 15 17.47 14.51 -4.62
CA TRP A 15 17.31 15.94 -4.34
C TRP A 15 16.03 16.52 -4.97
N TYR A 16 15.68 16.11 -6.20
CA TYR A 16 14.50 16.59 -6.93
C TYR A 16 13.21 16.06 -6.31
N PHE A 17 13.18 14.79 -5.91
CA PHE A 17 11.99 14.11 -5.39
C PHE A 17 11.82 14.25 -3.88
N SER A 18 12.87 14.57 -3.12
CA SER A 18 12.76 14.81 -1.67
C SER A 18 12.12 16.15 -1.29
N ARG A 19 11.87 17.02 -2.27
CA ARG A 19 11.25 18.34 -2.04
C ARG A 19 9.81 18.34 -2.51
N GLU A 20 8.91 18.83 -1.67
CA GLU A 20 7.48 18.97 -1.98
C GLU A 20 7.20 19.93 -3.14
N SER A 21 8.09 20.91 -3.36
CA SER A 21 8.03 21.84 -4.49
C SER A 21 9.44 22.19 -4.97
N LEU A 22 9.59 22.47 -6.27
CA LEU A 22 10.84 23.05 -6.76
C LEU A 22 11.08 24.39 -6.07
N PRO A 23 12.34 24.73 -5.72
CA PRO A 23 12.65 26.04 -5.18
C PRO A 23 12.19 27.11 -6.17
N PHE A 24 11.60 28.20 -5.66
CA PHE A 24 11.05 29.25 -6.52
C PHE A 24 12.08 29.80 -7.52
N TRP A 25 13.35 29.90 -7.14
CA TRP A 25 14.44 30.35 -8.00
C TRP A 25 14.65 29.41 -9.20
N ALA A 26 14.53 28.08 -9.01
CA ALA A 26 14.71 27.11 -10.09
C ALA A 26 13.59 27.22 -11.13
N VAL A 27 12.34 27.37 -10.68
CA VAL A 27 11.20 27.60 -11.58
C VAL A 27 11.35 28.91 -12.32
N THR A 28 11.73 29.99 -11.62
CA THR A 28 11.92 31.32 -12.21
C THR A 28 13.03 31.32 -13.26
N VAL A 29 14.19 30.68 -12.99
CA VAL A 29 15.30 30.56 -13.94
C VAL A 29 14.87 29.80 -15.18
N LEU A 30 14.12 28.72 -15.02
CA LEU A 30 13.67 27.87 -16.10
C LEU A 30 12.64 28.57 -16.99
N ASP A 31 11.63 29.21 -16.37
CA ASP A 31 10.63 30.01 -17.08
C ASP A 31 11.27 31.18 -17.82
N SER A 32 12.23 31.89 -17.18
CA SER A 32 13.00 32.97 -17.82
C SER A 32 13.83 32.47 -19.00
N SER A 33 14.44 31.28 -18.89
CA SER A 33 15.22 30.70 -20.00
C SER A 33 14.33 30.34 -21.19
N ILE A 34 13.11 29.85 -20.96
CA ILE A 34 12.13 29.53 -22.00
C ILE A 34 11.69 30.82 -22.71
N ILE A 35 11.38 31.89 -21.96
CA ILE A 35 10.98 33.18 -22.54
C ILE A 35 12.13 33.79 -23.36
N PHE A 36 13.35 33.81 -22.81
CA PHE A 36 14.52 34.33 -23.48
C PHE A 36 14.80 33.57 -24.78
N THR A 37 14.76 32.24 -24.74
CA THR A 37 14.96 31.41 -25.94
C THR A 37 13.86 31.65 -26.98
N SER A 38 12.61 31.86 -26.55
CA SER A 38 11.51 32.21 -27.44
C SER A 38 11.69 33.57 -28.09
N MET A 39 12.18 34.59 -27.36
CA MET A 39 12.50 35.91 -27.91
C MET A 39 13.57 35.79 -28.98
N LEU A 40 14.65 35.06 -28.70
CA LEU A 40 15.75 34.84 -29.64
C LEU A 40 15.24 34.13 -30.92
N LEU A 41 14.43 33.07 -30.74
CA LEU A 41 13.87 32.31 -31.86
C LEU A 41 12.96 33.17 -32.73
N MET A 42 12.10 33.96 -32.14
CA MET A 42 11.16 34.82 -32.87
C MET A 42 11.90 35.98 -33.57
N TYR A 43 12.94 36.53 -32.95
CA TYR A 43 13.80 37.52 -33.59
C TYR A 43 14.51 36.93 -34.82
N CYS A 44 15.12 35.75 -34.71
CA CYS A 44 15.73 35.05 -35.84
C CYS A 44 14.74 34.72 -36.95
N LEU A 45 13.50 34.39 -36.61
CA LEU A 45 12.46 34.07 -37.56
C LEU A 45 12.02 35.31 -38.38
N VAL A 46 12.08 36.49 -37.74
CA VAL A 46 11.68 37.76 -38.37
C VAL A 46 12.82 38.38 -39.20
N TYR A 47 14.06 38.32 -38.71
CA TYR A 47 15.22 39.00 -39.33
C TYR A 47 16.23 38.04 -39.96
N GLY A 48 16.07 36.75 -39.78
CA GLY A 48 17.05 35.75 -40.21
C GLY A 48 18.22 35.59 -39.21
N PRO A 49 18.87 34.40 -39.18
CA PRO A 49 19.92 34.10 -38.21
C PRO A 49 21.19 34.95 -38.40
N ALA A 50 21.43 35.55 -39.58
CA ALA A 50 22.57 36.41 -39.84
C ALA A 50 22.54 37.72 -39.03
N SER A 51 21.36 38.19 -38.64
CA SER A 51 21.17 39.37 -37.79
C SER A 51 21.74 39.21 -36.38
N LEU A 52 21.84 37.98 -35.88
CA LEU A 52 22.50 37.67 -34.59
C LEU A 52 24.01 37.94 -34.63
N VAL A 53 24.63 37.75 -35.78
CA VAL A 53 26.08 37.95 -35.93
C VAL A 53 26.42 39.44 -36.10
N SER A 54 25.57 40.20 -36.80
CA SER A 54 25.81 41.62 -37.04
C SER A 54 25.51 42.52 -35.83
N ASN A 55 24.41 42.26 -35.09
CA ASN A 55 23.91 43.13 -34.01
C ASN A 55 23.77 42.40 -32.66
N GLY A 56 24.47 41.29 -32.49
CA GLY A 56 24.28 40.38 -31.34
C GLY A 56 24.45 41.03 -29.98
N TYR A 57 25.39 41.96 -29.81
CA TYR A 57 25.59 42.65 -28.54
C TYR A 57 24.40 43.55 -28.18
N ASN A 58 23.97 44.43 -29.08
CA ASN A 58 22.86 45.36 -28.83
C ASN A 58 21.55 44.59 -28.63
N MET A 59 21.32 43.53 -29.40
CA MET A 59 20.17 42.64 -29.24
C MET A 59 20.18 41.94 -27.88
N LEU A 60 21.34 41.43 -27.43
CA LEU A 60 21.46 40.78 -26.11
C LEU A 60 21.11 41.76 -24.98
N CYS A 61 21.65 43.00 -25.05
CA CYS A 61 21.33 44.04 -24.09
C CYS A 61 19.84 44.38 -24.07
N THR A 62 19.22 44.49 -25.25
CA THR A 62 17.77 44.69 -25.37
C THR A 62 16.98 43.59 -24.72
N PHE A 63 17.28 42.33 -25.00
CA PHE A 63 16.55 41.20 -24.45
C PHE A 63 16.74 41.04 -22.92
N LEU A 64 17.91 41.38 -22.39
CA LEU A 64 18.13 41.40 -20.95
C LEU A 64 17.29 42.48 -20.25
N ILE A 65 17.11 43.65 -20.87
CA ILE A 65 16.22 44.70 -20.37
C ILE A 65 14.77 44.23 -20.46
N ASP A 66 14.36 43.67 -21.59
CA ASP A 66 12.99 43.17 -21.78
C ASP A 66 12.64 42.02 -20.80
N MET A 67 13.61 41.20 -20.44
CA MET A 67 13.43 40.15 -19.41
C MET A 67 13.01 40.71 -18.05
N ILE A 68 13.39 41.96 -17.71
CA ILE A 68 12.93 42.61 -16.47
C ILE A 68 11.41 42.77 -16.49
N PHE A 69 10.84 43.14 -17.62
CA PHE A 69 9.40 43.31 -17.77
C PHE A 69 8.64 41.98 -17.72
N TYR A 70 9.20 40.91 -18.32
CA TYR A 70 8.63 39.55 -18.15
C TYR A 70 8.72 39.07 -16.70
N PHE A 71 9.82 39.40 -16.00
CA PHE A 71 9.95 39.08 -14.57
C PHE A 71 8.89 39.77 -13.71
N ILE A 72 8.53 41.03 -14.04
CA ILE A 72 7.42 41.73 -13.39
C ILE A 72 6.10 40.95 -13.61
N GLY A 73 5.82 40.53 -14.85
CA GLY A 73 4.64 39.72 -15.15
C GLY A 73 4.60 38.43 -14.34
N MET A 74 5.72 37.70 -14.27
CA MET A 74 5.83 36.47 -13.47
C MET A 74 5.60 36.73 -11.96
N ARG A 75 6.07 37.87 -11.42
CA ARG A 75 5.86 38.26 -10.01
C ARG A 75 4.42 38.61 -9.72
N VAL A 76 3.74 39.35 -10.59
CA VAL A 76 2.35 39.76 -10.45
C VAL A 76 1.44 38.52 -10.40
N PHE A 77 1.61 37.59 -11.34
CA PHE A 77 0.79 36.38 -11.42
C PHE A 77 1.32 35.20 -10.59
N ARG A 78 2.42 35.38 -9.86
CA ARG A 78 3.02 34.38 -8.97
C ARG A 78 3.18 33.00 -9.63
N THR A 79 3.74 32.96 -10.86
CA THR A 79 3.89 31.73 -11.66
C THR A 79 4.77 30.66 -10.99
N TYR A 80 5.55 31.03 -9.98
CA TYR A 80 6.47 30.20 -9.20
C TYR A 80 5.83 29.58 -7.93
N THR A 81 4.61 29.97 -7.56
CA THR A 81 3.87 29.35 -6.45
C THR A 81 3.08 28.18 -6.99
N ASP A 82 3.20 27.00 -6.35
CA ASP A 82 2.51 25.74 -6.71
C ASP A 82 2.78 25.19 -8.14
N ALA A 83 3.81 25.70 -8.80
CA ALA A 83 3.99 25.62 -10.25
C ALA A 83 4.38 24.24 -10.79
N SER A 84 4.80 23.29 -9.96
CA SER A 84 5.41 22.08 -10.50
C SER A 84 4.57 20.80 -10.41
N ARG A 85 3.48 20.79 -9.65
CA ARG A 85 2.82 19.52 -9.30
C ARG A 85 1.31 19.44 -9.56
N THR A 86 0.62 20.56 -9.81
CA THR A 86 -0.81 20.56 -10.16
C THR A 86 -1.04 21.26 -11.49
N LEU A 87 -1.58 20.51 -12.48
CA LEU A 87 -2.10 21.08 -13.74
C LEU A 87 -3.54 21.56 -13.50
N GLU A 88 -3.72 22.48 -12.56
CA GLU A 88 -5.00 23.18 -12.44
C GLU A 88 -5.07 24.27 -13.52
N PHE A 89 -6.24 24.46 -14.09
CA PHE A 89 -6.50 25.48 -15.11
C PHE A 89 -6.00 26.87 -14.66
N ASN A 90 -6.13 27.17 -13.36
CA ASN A 90 -5.62 28.40 -12.77
C ASN A 90 -4.11 28.58 -12.87
N ASN A 91 -3.32 27.51 -12.81
CA ASN A 91 -1.86 27.60 -12.88
C ASN A 91 -1.37 27.75 -14.34
N ILE A 92 -2.07 27.14 -15.28
CA ILE A 92 -1.83 27.28 -16.71
C ILE A 92 -2.16 28.69 -17.16
N SER A 93 -3.32 29.22 -16.77
CA SER A 93 -3.75 30.58 -17.15
C SER A 93 -2.84 31.66 -16.59
N ARG A 94 -2.33 31.52 -15.35
CA ARG A 94 -1.35 32.44 -14.75
C ARG A 94 -0.09 32.59 -15.57
N CYS A 95 0.42 31.50 -16.17
CA CYS A 95 1.60 31.56 -17.05
C CYS A 95 1.33 32.36 -18.31
N GLY A 96 0.18 32.13 -18.95
CA GLY A 96 -0.25 32.89 -20.12
C GLY A 96 -0.40 34.40 -19.82
N PHE A 97 -1.11 34.73 -18.72
CA PHE A 97 -1.28 36.13 -18.30
C PHE A 97 0.02 36.81 -17.91
N ALA A 98 0.96 36.12 -17.28
CA ALA A 98 2.28 36.65 -16.92
C ALA A 98 3.11 37.03 -18.17
N VAL A 99 3.14 36.15 -19.16
CA VAL A 99 3.84 36.36 -20.41
C VAL A 99 3.18 37.48 -21.23
N PHE A 100 1.84 37.47 -21.28
CA PHE A 100 1.08 38.51 -21.99
C PHE A 100 1.31 39.90 -21.37
N LEU A 101 1.26 40.01 -20.01
CA LEU A 101 1.55 41.26 -19.32
C LEU A 101 3.00 41.74 -19.58
N GLY A 102 3.98 40.84 -19.49
CA GLY A 102 5.37 41.14 -19.80
C GLY A 102 5.54 41.68 -21.20
N SER A 103 4.93 41.01 -22.21
CA SER A 103 4.96 41.48 -23.61
C SER A 103 4.27 42.83 -23.79
N ALA A 104 3.14 43.07 -23.10
CA ALA A 104 2.44 44.36 -23.15
C ALA A 104 3.30 45.51 -22.57
N ILE A 105 4.00 45.25 -21.45
CA ILE A 105 4.92 46.22 -20.85
C ILE A 105 6.11 46.51 -21.80
N CYS A 106 6.72 45.45 -22.40
CA CYS A 106 7.77 45.62 -23.38
C CYS A 106 7.34 46.51 -24.56
N MET A 107 6.14 46.27 -25.10
CA MET A 107 5.59 47.10 -26.19
C MET A 107 5.31 48.53 -25.74
N ALA A 108 4.80 48.77 -24.54
CA ALA A 108 4.51 50.09 -24.00
C ALA A 108 5.78 50.89 -23.71
N MET A 109 6.85 50.23 -23.24
CA MET A 109 8.11 50.85 -22.87
C MET A 109 9.13 50.92 -24.04
N ARG A 110 8.75 50.48 -25.25
CA ARG A 110 9.68 50.34 -26.39
C ARG A 110 10.37 51.65 -26.72
N TRP A 111 9.67 52.78 -26.72
CA TRP A 111 10.24 54.10 -27.00
C TRP A 111 11.37 54.49 -26.04
N ALA A 112 11.26 54.07 -24.75
CA ALA A 112 12.30 54.37 -23.75
C ALA A 112 13.52 53.44 -23.90
N VAL A 113 13.28 52.17 -24.22
CA VAL A 113 14.38 51.21 -24.48
C VAL A 113 15.13 51.54 -25.75
N ASP A 114 14.41 51.87 -26.83
CA ASP A 114 15.05 52.26 -28.12
C ASP A 114 15.81 53.57 -28.07
N ALA A 115 15.60 54.41 -27.05
CA ALA A 115 16.38 55.62 -26.82
C ALA A 115 17.78 55.35 -26.20
N LEU A 116 18.05 54.15 -25.74
CA LEU A 116 19.36 53.77 -25.17
C LEU A 116 20.38 53.45 -26.28
N PRO A 117 21.63 53.94 -26.18
CA PRO A 117 22.61 53.85 -27.29
C PRO A 117 23.14 52.43 -27.55
N PHE A 118 22.84 51.48 -26.66
CA PHE A 118 23.34 50.08 -26.73
C PHE A 118 22.21 49.06 -26.96
N THR A 119 21.03 49.52 -27.43
CA THR A 119 19.89 48.65 -27.70
C THR A 119 19.58 48.57 -29.18
N GLU A 120 18.92 47.46 -29.57
CA GLU A 120 18.44 47.19 -30.92
C GLU A 120 16.96 47.49 -31.05
N GLN A 121 16.53 48.06 -32.17
CA GLN A 121 15.10 48.28 -32.42
C GLN A 121 14.42 46.97 -32.76
N VAL A 122 13.52 46.50 -31.85
CA VAL A 122 12.76 45.28 -32.02
C VAL A 122 11.29 45.61 -32.32
N PRO A 123 10.73 45.11 -33.44
CA PRO A 123 9.36 45.42 -33.82
C PRO A 123 8.34 44.72 -32.94
N TYR A 124 7.18 45.31 -32.74
CA TYR A 124 6.09 44.82 -31.91
C TYR A 124 5.65 43.38 -32.24
N ARG A 125 5.74 42.99 -33.54
CA ARG A 125 5.42 41.63 -33.98
C ARG A 125 6.29 40.56 -33.31
N VAL A 126 7.53 40.85 -32.96
CA VAL A 126 8.42 39.91 -32.24
C VAL A 126 7.88 39.64 -30.86
N PHE A 127 7.42 40.66 -30.13
CA PHE A 127 6.83 40.48 -28.77
C PHE A 127 5.52 39.71 -28.80
N MET A 128 4.66 39.95 -29.80
CA MET A 128 3.42 39.20 -29.97
C MET A 128 3.69 37.71 -30.25
N LEU A 129 4.62 37.42 -31.16
CA LEU A 129 5.02 36.05 -31.46
C LEU A 129 5.71 35.38 -30.28
N THR A 130 6.54 36.11 -29.53
CA THR A 130 7.16 35.64 -28.29
C THR A 130 6.11 35.28 -27.25
N ALA A 131 5.08 36.10 -27.08
CA ALA A 131 4.00 35.81 -26.13
C ALA A 131 3.32 34.49 -26.43
N VAL A 132 2.98 34.22 -27.69
CA VAL A 132 2.35 32.96 -28.09
C VAL A 132 3.31 31.78 -27.93
N CYS A 133 4.55 31.92 -28.48
CA CYS A 133 5.55 30.85 -28.42
C CYS A 133 5.91 30.47 -26.97
N SER A 134 6.21 31.46 -26.13
CA SER A 134 6.57 31.25 -24.73
C SER A 134 5.43 30.60 -23.94
N THR A 135 4.19 31.03 -24.16
CA THR A 135 3.02 30.44 -23.49
C THR A 135 2.89 28.96 -23.85
N VAL A 136 2.99 28.59 -25.13
CA VAL A 136 2.92 27.20 -25.57
C VAL A 136 4.08 26.37 -24.97
N LEU A 137 5.29 26.87 -24.99
CA LEU A 137 6.47 26.17 -24.45
C LEU A 137 6.40 26.01 -22.93
N LEU A 138 5.96 27.04 -22.20
CA LEU A 138 5.78 26.98 -20.75
C LEU A 138 4.72 25.94 -20.35
N ILE A 139 3.60 25.90 -21.07
CA ILE A 139 2.56 24.89 -20.84
C ILE A 139 3.09 23.49 -21.15
N SER A 140 3.70 23.32 -22.33
CA SER A 140 4.27 22.02 -22.75
C SER A 140 5.30 21.50 -21.76
N TRP A 141 6.19 22.38 -21.30
CA TRP A 141 7.18 22.02 -20.28
C TRP A 141 6.53 21.55 -18.97
N ARG A 142 5.50 22.24 -18.47
CA ARG A 142 4.78 21.83 -17.26
C ARG A 142 4.09 20.48 -17.40
N VAL A 143 3.52 20.19 -18.57
CA VAL A 143 2.93 18.88 -18.87
C VAL A 143 4.00 17.79 -18.86
N VAL A 144 5.14 18.02 -19.53
CA VAL A 144 6.25 17.06 -19.57
C VAL A 144 6.84 16.84 -18.17
N ALA A 145 7.09 17.92 -17.43
CA ALA A 145 7.62 17.83 -16.06
C ALA A 145 6.70 17.03 -15.13
N ARG A 146 5.38 17.23 -15.25
CA ARG A 146 4.39 16.45 -14.52
C ARG A 146 4.42 14.97 -14.91
N ASN A 147 4.38 14.66 -16.19
CA ASN A 147 4.41 13.27 -16.66
C ASN A 147 5.66 12.53 -16.19
N ILE A 148 6.83 13.20 -16.23
CA ILE A 148 8.07 12.64 -15.67
C ILE A 148 7.96 12.46 -14.16
N PHE A 149 7.42 13.44 -13.44
CA PHE A 149 7.22 13.35 -12.00
C PHE A 149 6.26 12.21 -11.63
N ASP A 150 5.12 12.10 -12.31
CA ASP A 150 4.13 11.03 -12.07
C ASP A 150 4.70 9.64 -12.43
N MET A 151 5.51 9.54 -13.49
CA MET A 151 6.20 8.31 -13.88
C MET A 151 7.20 7.86 -12.81
N VAL A 152 8.02 8.78 -12.29
CA VAL A 152 9.01 8.46 -11.26
C VAL A 152 8.35 8.25 -9.90
N LYS A 153 7.29 9.00 -9.59
CA LYS A 153 6.50 8.83 -8.36
C LYS A 153 5.81 7.46 -8.29
N ARG A 154 5.38 6.90 -9.42
CA ARG A 154 4.87 5.50 -9.48
C ARG A 154 5.95 4.46 -9.18
N ASN A 155 7.22 4.80 -9.39
CA ASN A 155 8.36 3.92 -9.16
C ASN A 155 9.04 4.10 -7.79
N VAL A 156 8.76 5.20 -7.07
CA VAL A 156 9.24 5.41 -5.70
C VAL A 156 8.11 5.04 -4.75
N ASN A 157 8.28 3.96 -3.99
CA ASN A 157 7.33 3.50 -2.99
C ASN A 157 7.05 4.62 -1.98
N GLU A 158 5.98 5.42 -2.18
CA GLU A 158 5.50 6.43 -1.20
C GLU A 158 5.34 5.84 0.22
N GLU A 159 5.10 4.54 0.29
CA GLU A 159 4.90 3.81 1.54
C GLU A 159 6.16 3.74 2.40
N VAL A 160 7.34 3.70 1.78
CA VAL A 160 8.64 3.67 2.48
C VAL A 160 8.98 5.03 3.09
N GLU A 161 8.60 6.14 2.43
CA GLU A 161 8.80 7.50 2.98
C GLU A 161 7.89 7.80 4.18
N LEU A 162 6.68 7.23 4.21
CA LEU A 162 5.75 7.40 5.33
C LEU A 162 6.25 6.75 6.61
N LEU A 163 6.97 5.63 6.48
CA LEU A 163 7.55 4.89 7.60
C LEU A 163 8.98 4.42 7.25
N PRO A 164 10.00 5.23 7.57
CA PRO A 164 11.39 4.82 7.33
C PRO A 164 11.69 3.56 8.17
N ARG A 165 11.94 2.45 7.50
CA ARG A 165 12.35 1.18 8.09
C ARG A 165 13.68 0.73 7.49
N ALA A 166 14.47 0.01 8.30
CA ALA A 166 15.63 -0.72 7.80
C ALA A 166 15.15 -1.85 6.86
N GLU A 167 15.88 -2.08 5.79
CA GLU A 167 15.67 -3.27 4.94
C GLU A 167 15.75 -4.53 5.80
N ILE A 168 14.85 -5.47 5.55
CA ILE A 168 14.81 -6.73 6.28
C ILE A 168 15.66 -7.74 5.54
N GLU A 169 16.61 -8.32 6.25
CA GLU A 169 17.32 -9.49 5.79
C GLU A 169 16.45 -10.72 6.09
N THR A 170 15.90 -11.32 5.05
CA THR A 170 15.26 -12.64 5.10
C THR A 170 16.13 -13.65 4.37
N ASN A 171 16.08 -14.92 4.79
CA ASN A 171 16.85 -15.98 4.14
C ASN A 171 16.17 -16.43 2.83
N MET A 172 16.14 -15.51 1.85
CA MET A 172 15.50 -15.71 0.55
C MET A 172 16.00 -16.96 -0.19
N ALA A 173 17.29 -17.30 -0.04
CA ALA A 173 17.88 -18.46 -0.68
C ALA A 173 17.34 -19.78 -0.10
N GLU A 174 17.18 -19.85 1.21
CA GLU A 174 16.67 -21.03 1.90
C GLU A 174 15.17 -21.23 1.65
N ILE A 175 14.38 -20.14 1.71
CA ILE A 175 12.95 -20.15 1.32
C ILE A 175 12.82 -20.68 -0.12
N GLY A 176 13.64 -20.16 -1.03
CA GLY A 176 13.65 -20.57 -2.43
C GLY A 176 13.95 -22.07 -2.59
N ASN A 177 14.95 -22.60 -1.89
CA ASN A 177 15.29 -24.02 -1.92
C ASN A 177 14.13 -24.92 -1.45
N VAL A 178 13.36 -24.47 -0.46
CA VAL A 178 12.22 -25.22 0.08
C VAL A 178 11.03 -25.23 -0.88
N LEU A 179 10.75 -24.10 -1.56
CA LEU A 179 9.57 -23.95 -2.43
C LEU A 179 9.83 -24.33 -3.90
N LYS A 180 11.08 -24.39 -4.31
CA LYS A 180 11.45 -24.81 -5.66
C LYS A 180 10.88 -26.19 -5.98
N ASP A 181 10.34 -26.33 -7.17
CA ASP A 181 9.74 -27.57 -7.69
C ASP A 181 8.59 -28.14 -6.83
N LYS A 182 7.94 -27.30 -5.98
CA LYS A 182 6.80 -27.68 -5.15
C LYS A 182 5.47 -27.21 -5.74
N CYS A 183 4.41 -27.94 -5.45
CA CYS A 183 3.04 -27.49 -5.69
C CYS A 183 2.57 -26.65 -4.50
N VAL A 184 2.15 -25.41 -4.77
CA VAL A 184 1.79 -24.44 -3.74
C VAL A 184 0.37 -23.92 -3.95
N PHE A 185 -0.48 -24.06 -2.94
CA PHE A 185 -1.80 -23.43 -2.91
C PHE A 185 -1.75 -22.10 -2.15
N ILE A 186 -2.40 -21.08 -2.71
CA ILE A 186 -2.50 -19.75 -2.10
C ILE A 186 -3.97 -19.35 -2.08
N THR A 187 -4.57 -19.25 -0.89
CA THR A 187 -5.96 -18.79 -0.74
C THR A 187 -6.00 -17.32 -0.39
N GLY A 188 -7.05 -16.61 -0.83
CA GLY A 188 -7.08 -15.15 -0.77
C GLY A 188 -6.04 -14.54 -1.70
N ALA A 189 -5.75 -15.24 -2.83
CA ALA A 189 -4.66 -14.94 -3.73
C ALA A 189 -4.77 -13.55 -4.38
N ALA A 190 -5.98 -13.07 -4.62
CA ALA A 190 -6.23 -11.74 -5.18
C ALA A 190 -6.26 -10.61 -4.13
N GLY A 191 -6.13 -10.93 -2.84
CA GLY A 191 -5.99 -9.97 -1.75
C GLY A 191 -4.59 -9.38 -1.68
N SER A 192 -4.42 -8.30 -0.88
CA SER A 192 -3.14 -7.58 -0.74
C SER A 192 -1.98 -8.48 -0.26
N ILE A 193 -2.23 -9.40 0.67
CA ILE A 193 -1.21 -10.34 1.17
C ILE A 193 -1.05 -11.49 0.18
N GLY A 194 -2.15 -12.09 -0.28
CA GLY A 194 -2.11 -13.24 -1.18
C GLY A 194 -1.40 -12.92 -2.50
N SER A 195 -1.70 -11.79 -3.14
CA SER A 195 -1.07 -11.40 -4.40
C SER A 195 0.43 -11.14 -4.27
N GLU A 196 0.86 -10.59 -3.15
CA GLU A 196 2.29 -10.40 -2.89
C GLU A 196 2.99 -11.74 -2.60
N MET A 197 2.35 -12.66 -1.87
CA MET A 197 2.86 -14.01 -1.72
C MET A 197 3.01 -14.71 -3.08
N VAL A 198 2.03 -14.55 -3.98
CA VAL A 198 2.12 -15.08 -5.35
C VAL A 198 3.35 -14.55 -6.06
N ARG A 199 3.62 -13.24 -6.01
CA ARG A 199 4.80 -12.61 -6.64
C ARG A 199 6.11 -13.16 -6.10
N GLN A 200 6.21 -13.31 -4.79
CA GLN A 200 7.43 -13.81 -4.15
C GLN A 200 7.61 -15.31 -4.42
N ILE A 201 6.57 -16.12 -4.30
CA ILE A 201 6.62 -17.57 -4.54
C ILE A 201 6.93 -17.88 -6.00
N ALA A 202 6.31 -17.16 -6.96
CA ALA A 202 6.59 -17.31 -8.38
C ALA A 202 8.08 -17.10 -8.70
N GLY A 203 8.74 -16.17 -8.02
CA GLY A 203 10.18 -15.91 -8.16
C GLY A 203 11.07 -17.06 -7.69
N TYR A 204 10.58 -18.00 -6.89
CA TYR A 204 11.32 -19.15 -6.40
C TYR A 204 11.21 -20.39 -7.29
N GLY A 205 10.44 -20.35 -8.38
CA GLY A 205 10.31 -21.44 -9.34
C GLY A 205 9.56 -22.66 -8.79
N PRO A 206 8.34 -22.51 -8.25
CA PRO A 206 7.50 -23.66 -7.91
C PRO A 206 7.15 -24.47 -9.16
N SER A 207 6.89 -25.77 -9.01
CA SER A 207 6.42 -26.59 -10.13
C SER A 207 5.01 -26.24 -10.56
N HIS A 208 4.18 -25.81 -9.60
CA HIS A 208 2.79 -25.47 -9.81
C HIS A 208 2.29 -24.50 -8.73
N MET A 209 1.52 -23.50 -9.12
CA MET A 209 0.74 -22.65 -8.19
C MET A 209 -0.75 -22.82 -8.46
N VAL A 210 -1.55 -22.93 -7.40
CA VAL A 210 -3.01 -22.90 -7.50
C VAL A 210 -3.52 -21.72 -6.66
N LEU A 211 -4.06 -20.72 -7.33
CA LEU A 211 -4.51 -19.47 -6.77
C LEU A 211 -6.02 -19.51 -6.55
N ILE A 212 -6.46 -19.31 -5.32
CA ILE A 212 -7.85 -19.47 -4.93
C ILE A 212 -8.35 -18.14 -4.34
N ASP A 213 -9.34 -17.53 -4.95
CA ASP A 213 -10.03 -16.33 -4.45
C ASP A 213 -11.46 -16.28 -4.99
N GLN A 214 -12.35 -15.63 -4.25
CA GLN A 214 -13.73 -15.41 -4.71
C GLN A 214 -13.90 -14.14 -5.56
N ALA A 215 -12.91 -13.23 -5.55
CA ALA A 215 -12.93 -11.96 -6.25
C ALA A 215 -12.42 -12.13 -7.69
N GLU A 216 -13.33 -12.21 -8.66
CA GLU A 216 -13.02 -12.50 -10.07
C GLU A 216 -12.12 -11.42 -10.69
N THR A 217 -12.51 -10.15 -10.66
CA THR A 217 -11.76 -9.07 -11.33
C THR A 217 -10.32 -8.92 -10.80
N PRO A 218 -10.06 -8.87 -9.47
CA PRO A 218 -8.69 -8.84 -8.96
C PRO A 218 -7.89 -10.12 -9.29
N MET A 219 -8.56 -11.27 -9.43
CA MET A 219 -7.92 -12.52 -9.86
C MET A 219 -7.47 -12.44 -11.32
N HIS A 220 -8.29 -11.87 -12.19
CA HIS A 220 -7.93 -11.64 -13.60
C HIS A 220 -6.73 -10.69 -13.73
N ASP A 221 -6.72 -9.59 -12.97
CA ASP A 221 -5.57 -8.68 -12.96
C ASP A 221 -4.28 -9.39 -12.53
N LEU A 222 -4.37 -10.27 -11.50
CA LEU A 222 -3.25 -11.08 -11.03
C LEU A 222 -2.81 -12.10 -12.09
N GLU A 223 -3.74 -12.73 -12.80
CA GLU A 223 -3.46 -13.66 -13.90
C GLU A 223 -2.62 -12.98 -14.98
N LEU A 224 -3.05 -11.81 -15.46
CA LEU A 224 -2.31 -11.04 -16.47
C LEU A 224 -0.89 -10.70 -15.99
N GLU A 225 -0.74 -10.33 -14.71
CA GLU A 225 0.56 -10.02 -14.13
C GLU A 225 1.48 -11.26 -14.08
N VAL A 226 0.96 -12.41 -13.61
CA VAL A 226 1.73 -13.65 -13.47
C VAL A 226 2.16 -14.17 -14.83
N GLN A 227 1.26 -14.20 -15.82
CA GLN A 227 1.57 -14.62 -17.19
C GLN A 227 2.64 -13.74 -17.85
N ALA A 228 2.62 -12.42 -17.59
CA ALA A 228 3.59 -11.49 -18.15
C ALA A 228 4.99 -11.61 -17.51
N LYS A 229 5.07 -11.84 -16.18
CA LYS A 229 6.34 -11.82 -15.43
C LYS A 229 6.98 -13.20 -15.24
N TRP A 230 6.17 -14.25 -15.13
CA TRP A 230 6.62 -15.63 -14.84
C TRP A 230 5.90 -16.65 -15.76
N PRO A 231 6.05 -16.54 -17.10
CA PRO A 231 5.33 -17.36 -18.07
C PRO A 231 5.65 -18.87 -17.95
N ASP A 232 6.80 -19.21 -17.38
CA ASP A 232 7.23 -20.60 -17.21
C ASP A 232 6.64 -21.28 -15.96
N VAL A 233 6.03 -20.53 -15.04
CA VAL A 233 5.41 -21.07 -13.83
C VAL A 233 3.98 -21.52 -14.14
N LYS A 234 3.72 -22.82 -14.05
CA LYS A 234 2.38 -23.37 -14.22
C LYS A 234 1.47 -22.84 -13.11
N THR A 235 0.43 -22.12 -13.49
CA THR A 235 -0.47 -21.47 -12.52
C THR A 235 -1.94 -21.71 -12.90
N GLU A 236 -2.72 -22.16 -11.92
CA GLU A 236 -4.18 -22.34 -12.04
C GLU A 236 -4.92 -21.28 -11.23
N TYR A 237 -6.00 -20.76 -11.77
CA TYR A 237 -6.79 -19.70 -11.19
C TYR A 237 -8.20 -20.19 -10.87
N LEU A 238 -8.51 -20.35 -9.59
CA LEU A 238 -9.80 -20.82 -9.12
C LEU A 238 -10.62 -19.68 -8.53
N VAL A 239 -11.58 -19.17 -9.29
CA VAL A 239 -12.57 -18.19 -8.79
C VAL A 239 -13.65 -18.93 -8.02
N THR A 240 -13.47 -19.00 -6.70
CA THR A 240 -14.37 -19.70 -5.79
C THR A 240 -14.14 -19.32 -4.33
N THR A 241 -15.13 -19.60 -3.47
CA THR A 241 -14.96 -19.46 -2.03
C THR A 241 -14.32 -20.69 -1.41
N ILE A 242 -13.49 -20.50 -0.38
CA ILE A 242 -12.90 -21.57 0.42
C ILE A 242 -13.94 -22.40 1.19
N THR A 243 -15.17 -21.91 1.31
CA THR A 243 -16.28 -22.64 1.95
C THR A 243 -16.94 -23.65 1.04
N ASN A 244 -16.64 -23.63 -0.27
CA ASN A 244 -17.10 -24.66 -1.20
C ASN A 244 -16.26 -25.93 -1.04
N LYS A 245 -16.65 -26.78 -0.10
CA LYS A 245 -15.93 -28.00 0.28
C LYS A 245 -15.69 -28.95 -0.90
N GLU A 246 -16.69 -29.13 -1.75
CA GLU A 246 -16.60 -30.05 -2.91
C GLU A 246 -15.56 -29.56 -3.92
N ARG A 247 -15.58 -28.28 -4.23
CA ARG A 247 -14.62 -27.68 -5.18
C ARG A 247 -13.20 -27.68 -4.60
N MET A 248 -13.06 -27.41 -3.30
CA MET A 248 -11.76 -27.49 -2.63
C MET A 248 -11.23 -28.93 -2.59
N ALA A 249 -12.07 -29.90 -2.24
CA ALA A 249 -11.69 -31.31 -2.25
C ALA A 249 -11.19 -31.75 -3.64
N LYS A 250 -11.90 -31.36 -4.70
CA LYS A 250 -11.49 -31.64 -6.08
C LYS A 250 -10.15 -31.00 -6.44
N ALA A 251 -9.91 -29.76 -5.98
CA ALA A 251 -8.63 -29.08 -6.20
C ALA A 251 -7.48 -29.81 -5.51
N PHE A 252 -7.63 -30.20 -4.25
CA PHE A 252 -6.61 -30.96 -3.53
C PHE A 252 -6.32 -32.32 -4.16
N GLU A 253 -7.35 -33.03 -4.59
CA GLU A 253 -7.23 -34.32 -5.30
C GLU A 253 -6.50 -34.19 -6.65
N MET A 254 -6.71 -33.09 -7.37
CA MET A 254 -6.15 -32.87 -8.70
C MET A 254 -4.69 -32.44 -8.68
N TRP A 255 -4.31 -31.57 -7.75
CA TRP A 255 -2.99 -30.92 -7.78
C TRP A 255 -2.06 -31.32 -6.63
N HIS A 256 -2.52 -32.06 -5.61
CA HIS A 256 -1.72 -32.58 -4.49
C HIS A 256 -0.71 -31.57 -3.93
N PRO A 257 -1.14 -30.46 -3.29
CA PRO A 257 -0.24 -29.42 -2.84
C PRO A 257 0.75 -29.90 -1.78
N ASP A 258 2.02 -29.51 -1.91
CA ASP A 258 3.02 -29.67 -0.86
C ASP A 258 2.84 -28.63 0.26
N TYR A 259 2.48 -27.40 -0.12
CA TYR A 259 2.32 -26.25 0.77
C TYR A 259 0.99 -25.52 0.53
N VAL A 260 0.36 -25.10 1.61
CA VAL A 260 -0.83 -24.25 1.56
C VAL A 260 -0.54 -22.96 2.33
N PHE A 261 -0.60 -21.80 1.66
CA PHE A 261 -0.58 -20.49 2.29
C PHE A 261 -2.01 -19.95 2.35
N HIS A 262 -2.55 -19.88 3.55
CA HIS A 262 -3.95 -19.55 3.79
C HIS A 262 -4.12 -18.10 4.26
N ALA A 263 -4.34 -17.19 3.29
CA ALA A 263 -4.57 -15.77 3.56
C ALA A 263 -6.03 -15.32 3.34
N ALA A 264 -6.92 -16.22 2.91
CA ALA A 264 -8.33 -15.93 2.73
C ALA A 264 -9.02 -15.67 4.07
N ALA A 265 -9.59 -14.47 4.23
CA ALA A 265 -10.40 -14.12 5.41
C ALA A 265 -11.20 -12.84 5.16
N TYR A 266 -12.34 -12.68 5.81
CA TYR A 266 -13.01 -11.39 5.98
C TYR A 266 -12.30 -10.62 7.10
N LYS A 267 -11.87 -9.38 6.83
CA LYS A 267 -10.99 -8.61 7.72
C LYS A 267 -11.58 -7.30 8.26
N HIS A 268 -12.69 -6.83 7.69
CA HIS A 268 -13.28 -5.54 8.04
C HIS A 268 -14.11 -5.65 9.32
N VAL A 269 -13.58 -5.13 10.43
CA VAL A 269 -14.19 -5.21 11.76
C VAL A 269 -15.64 -4.70 11.76
N PRO A 270 -15.98 -3.50 11.25
CA PRO A 270 -17.37 -3.01 11.32
C PRO A 270 -18.36 -3.89 10.56
N MET A 271 -17.95 -4.49 9.43
CA MET A 271 -18.84 -5.37 8.67
C MET A 271 -19.09 -6.70 9.42
N MET A 272 -18.07 -7.22 10.08
CA MET A 272 -18.19 -8.48 10.82
C MET A 272 -18.94 -8.31 12.14
N GLU A 273 -18.94 -7.12 12.74
CA GLU A 273 -19.82 -6.77 13.86
C GLU A 273 -21.31 -6.76 13.44
N GLN A 274 -21.59 -6.38 12.19
CA GLN A 274 -22.94 -6.39 11.62
C GLN A 274 -23.41 -7.78 11.20
N ASP A 275 -22.49 -8.65 10.78
CA ASP A 275 -22.78 -10.01 10.30
C ASP A 275 -21.78 -11.03 10.89
N PRO A 276 -21.97 -11.41 12.16
CA PRO A 276 -21.14 -12.41 12.82
C PRO A 276 -21.15 -13.77 12.15
N SER A 277 -22.30 -14.18 11.60
CA SER A 277 -22.45 -15.47 10.93
C SER A 277 -21.57 -15.59 9.69
N SER A 278 -21.50 -14.54 8.85
CA SER A 278 -20.59 -14.52 7.70
C SER A 278 -19.12 -14.58 8.13
N SER A 279 -18.75 -13.94 9.25
CA SER A 279 -17.40 -14.03 9.80
C SER A 279 -17.04 -15.47 10.19
N VAL A 280 -17.94 -16.16 10.89
CA VAL A 280 -17.76 -17.57 11.29
C VAL A 280 -17.69 -18.47 10.07
N MET A 281 -18.66 -18.36 9.16
CA MET A 281 -18.72 -19.24 7.97
C MET A 281 -17.49 -19.08 7.07
N ASN A 282 -17.10 -17.85 6.76
CA ASN A 282 -15.94 -17.65 5.89
C ASN A 282 -14.61 -17.94 6.62
N ASN A 283 -14.39 -17.34 7.78
CA ASN A 283 -13.09 -17.43 8.44
C ASN A 283 -12.90 -18.79 9.13
N VAL A 284 -13.87 -19.21 9.97
CA VAL A 284 -13.71 -20.43 10.78
C VAL A 284 -13.98 -21.67 9.96
N VAL A 285 -15.16 -21.75 9.30
CA VAL A 285 -15.52 -22.95 8.52
C VAL A 285 -14.63 -23.07 7.27
N GLY A 286 -14.34 -21.96 6.59
CA GLY A 286 -13.41 -21.97 5.46
C GLY A 286 -12.02 -22.46 5.84
N THR A 287 -11.44 -21.97 6.96
CA THR A 287 -10.15 -22.44 7.48
C THR A 287 -10.20 -23.93 7.83
N ARG A 288 -11.28 -24.38 8.51
CA ARG A 288 -11.48 -25.80 8.86
C ARG A 288 -11.49 -26.68 7.61
N ILE A 289 -12.26 -26.33 6.59
CA ILE A 289 -12.34 -27.09 5.33
C ILE A 289 -10.95 -27.23 4.70
N MET A 290 -10.23 -26.13 4.60
CA MET A 290 -8.89 -26.13 4.00
C MET A 290 -7.87 -26.94 4.83
N ALA A 291 -7.95 -26.85 6.17
CA ALA A 291 -7.07 -27.56 7.08
C ALA A 291 -7.35 -29.08 7.07
N ASP A 292 -8.61 -29.48 7.10
CA ASP A 292 -9.02 -30.90 7.04
C ASP A 292 -8.62 -31.53 5.70
N LEU A 293 -8.78 -30.81 4.59
CA LEU A 293 -8.34 -31.27 3.27
C LEU A 293 -6.81 -31.35 3.16
N ALA A 294 -6.10 -30.43 3.81
CA ALA A 294 -4.64 -30.49 3.86
C ALA A 294 -4.15 -31.79 4.55
N VAL A 295 -4.76 -32.16 5.69
CA VAL A 295 -4.47 -33.42 6.39
C VAL A 295 -4.83 -34.62 5.51
N ALA A 296 -6.04 -34.63 4.94
CA ALA A 296 -6.52 -35.74 4.13
C ALA A 296 -5.67 -36.02 2.88
N ASN A 297 -4.98 -34.99 2.36
CA ASN A 297 -4.15 -35.10 1.16
C ASN A 297 -2.63 -35.06 1.46
N GLY A 298 -2.22 -35.17 2.73
CA GLY A 298 -0.82 -35.27 3.12
C GLY A 298 0.03 -34.03 2.81
N VAL A 299 -0.57 -32.84 2.88
CA VAL A 299 0.15 -31.57 2.72
C VAL A 299 1.25 -31.48 3.78
N LYS A 300 2.46 -31.07 3.37
CA LYS A 300 3.61 -30.96 4.29
C LYS A 300 3.41 -29.88 5.31
N LYS A 301 3.06 -28.66 4.83
CA LYS A 301 2.80 -27.51 5.70
C LYS A 301 1.60 -26.70 5.27
N PHE A 302 0.82 -26.31 6.25
CA PHE A 302 -0.30 -25.38 6.14
C PHE A 302 0.04 -24.12 6.94
N VAL A 303 0.22 -23.00 6.24
CA VAL A 303 0.62 -21.70 6.81
C VAL A 303 -0.59 -20.80 6.88
N MET A 304 -1.07 -20.51 8.08
CA MET A 304 -2.23 -19.65 8.31
C MET A 304 -1.80 -18.22 8.64
N VAL A 305 -2.26 -17.28 7.84
CA VAL A 305 -2.13 -15.85 8.14
C VAL A 305 -3.15 -15.45 9.20
N SER A 306 -2.67 -14.90 10.32
CA SER A 306 -3.48 -14.35 11.41
C SER A 306 -3.17 -12.87 11.64
N THR A 307 -3.68 -12.31 12.73
CA THR A 307 -3.65 -10.86 13.00
C THR A 307 -3.45 -10.59 14.49
N ASP A 308 -2.92 -9.40 14.82
CA ASP A 308 -2.88 -8.83 16.16
C ASP A 308 -4.28 -8.76 16.83
N LYS A 309 -5.35 -8.64 16.04
CA LYS A 309 -6.74 -8.57 16.54
C LYS A 309 -7.27 -9.88 17.08
N ALA A 310 -6.59 -11.01 16.81
CA ALA A 310 -6.86 -12.31 17.42
C ALA A 310 -6.39 -12.39 18.88
N VAL A 311 -5.57 -11.43 19.32
CA VAL A 311 -5.04 -11.33 20.69
C VAL A 311 -6.03 -10.56 21.57
N ASN A 312 -6.52 -11.17 22.66
CA ASN A 312 -7.54 -10.56 23.53
C ASN A 312 -8.64 -9.87 22.68
N PRO A 313 -9.35 -10.61 21.82
CA PRO A 313 -10.22 -10.00 20.81
C PRO A 313 -11.31 -9.13 21.46
N THR A 314 -11.56 -7.98 20.83
CA THR A 314 -12.62 -7.05 21.24
C THR A 314 -13.75 -6.95 20.21
N ASN A 315 -13.66 -7.77 19.17
CA ASN A 315 -14.58 -7.78 18.04
C ASN A 315 -14.73 -9.18 17.45
N VAL A 316 -15.83 -9.35 16.69
CA VAL A 316 -16.19 -10.61 16.03
C VAL A 316 -15.11 -11.10 15.08
N MET A 317 -14.54 -10.20 14.26
CA MET A 317 -13.49 -10.56 13.30
C MET A 317 -12.24 -11.10 14.00
N GLY A 318 -11.76 -10.41 15.04
CA GLY A 318 -10.62 -10.87 15.85
C GLY A 318 -10.90 -12.21 16.52
N CYS A 319 -12.10 -12.38 17.10
CA CYS A 319 -12.53 -13.65 17.69
C CYS A 319 -12.60 -14.78 16.66
N SER A 320 -13.12 -14.53 15.45
CA SER A 320 -13.15 -15.54 14.38
C SER A 320 -11.73 -15.99 13.98
N LYS A 321 -10.77 -15.08 13.91
CA LYS A 321 -9.37 -15.43 13.65
C LYS A 321 -8.72 -16.20 14.81
N ARG A 322 -9.09 -15.85 16.06
CA ARG A 322 -8.64 -16.63 17.23
C ARG A 322 -9.19 -18.07 17.22
N LEU A 323 -10.45 -18.25 16.82
CA LEU A 323 -11.03 -19.58 16.62
C LEU A 323 -10.28 -20.40 15.55
N CYS A 324 -9.86 -19.75 14.45
CA CYS A 324 -9.02 -20.40 13.43
C CYS A 324 -7.68 -20.85 14.02
N GLU A 325 -7.01 -19.99 14.82
CA GLU A 325 -5.76 -20.34 15.50
C GLU A 325 -5.93 -21.56 16.42
N ILE A 326 -6.97 -21.54 17.25
CA ILE A 326 -7.28 -22.63 18.18
C ILE A 326 -7.52 -23.93 17.41
N TYR A 327 -8.26 -23.88 16.29
CA TYR A 327 -8.54 -25.05 15.46
C TYR A 327 -7.26 -25.64 14.87
N VAL A 328 -6.48 -24.86 14.13
CA VAL A 328 -5.29 -25.39 13.43
C VAL A 328 -4.21 -25.87 14.40
N GLN A 329 -4.09 -25.24 15.57
CA GLN A 329 -3.14 -25.68 16.61
C GLN A 329 -3.58 -26.99 17.26
N SER A 330 -4.86 -27.12 17.62
CA SER A 330 -5.40 -28.37 18.19
C SER A 330 -5.29 -29.51 17.18
N LEU A 331 -5.58 -29.27 15.91
CA LEU A 331 -5.42 -30.24 14.83
C LEU A 331 -3.95 -30.66 14.65
N ASN A 332 -3.00 -29.70 14.71
CA ASN A 332 -1.57 -30.01 14.65
C ASN A 332 -1.15 -31.00 15.74
N GLU A 333 -1.56 -30.74 17.00
CA GLU A 333 -1.19 -31.61 18.13
C GLU A 333 -1.87 -32.98 18.03
N TYR A 334 -3.11 -33.02 17.53
CA TYR A 334 -3.82 -34.27 17.28
C TYR A 334 -3.11 -35.13 16.22
N GLU A 335 -2.81 -34.57 15.07
CA GLU A 335 -2.11 -35.27 13.97
C GLU A 335 -0.69 -35.67 14.37
N LYS A 336 0.04 -34.83 15.09
CA LYS A 336 1.36 -35.15 15.63
C LYS A 336 1.32 -36.37 16.57
N LYS A 337 0.35 -36.43 17.48
CA LYS A 337 0.15 -37.58 18.38
C LYS A 337 -0.20 -38.84 17.61
N LYS A 338 -1.06 -38.74 16.61
CA LYS A 338 -1.49 -39.85 15.75
C LYS A 338 -0.36 -40.41 14.91
N ALA A 339 0.52 -39.55 14.39
CA ALA A 339 1.70 -39.94 13.59
C ALA A 339 2.79 -40.64 14.43
N GLY A 340 2.84 -40.37 15.73
CA GLY A 340 3.88 -40.91 16.62
C GLY A 340 5.27 -40.32 16.36
N ALA A 341 6.31 -40.93 16.95
CA ALA A 341 7.65 -40.35 16.95
C ALA A 341 8.33 -40.27 15.57
N HIS A 342 7.93 -41.09 14.60
CA HIS A 342 8.56 -41.19 13.28
C HIS A 342 7.60 -41.03 12.10
N GLY A 343 6.35 -40.74 12.36
CA GLY A 343 5.32 -40.55 11.33
C GLY A 343 5.35 -39.16 10.70
N SER A 344 5.01 -39.07 9.42
CA SER A 344 4.79 -37.78 8.72
C SER A 344 3.36 -37.30 9.00
N TYR A 345 3.20 -36.01 9.22
CA TYR A 345 1.90 -35.36 9.41
C TYR A 345 1.92 -33.95 8.84
N THR A 346 0.76 -33.38 8.55
CA THR A 346 0.63 -32.01 8.11
C THR A 346 0.96 -31.05 9.25
N GLN A 347 2.00 -30.24 9.08
CA GLN A 347 2.41 -29.22 10.05
C GLN A 347 1.63 -27.94 9.86
N PHE A 348 1.00 -27.45 10.92
CA PHE A 348 0.27 -26.18 10.91
C PHE A 348 1.10 -25.08 11.55
N VAL A 349 1.38 -24.03 10.77
CA VAL A 349 2.12 -22.84 11.19
C VAL A 349 1.16 -21.65 11.18
N THR A 350 1.13 -20.88 12.24
CA THR A 350 0.32 -19.64 12.33
C THR A 350 1.25 -18.44 12.38
N THR A 351 0.93 -17.38 11.61
CA THR A 351 1.69 -16.13 11.63
C THR A 351 0.78 -14.97 12.05
N ARG A 352 1.18 -14.22 13.09
CA ARG A 352 0.48 -13.02 13.58
C ARG A 352 1.25 -11.77 13.23
N PHE A 353 0.58 -10.80 12.64
CA PHE A 353 1.10 -9.45 12.43
C PHE A 353 -0.02 -8.41 12.46
N GLY A 354 0.35 -7.15 12.61
CA GLY A 354 -0.59 -6.03 12.68
C GLY A 354 -0.99 -5.52 11.30
N ASN A 355 -1.18 -4.19 11.18
CA ASN A 355 -1.60 -3.61 9.92
C ASN A 355 -0.46 -3.60 8.90
N VAL A 356 -0.83 -3.74 7.63
CA VAL A 356 0.11 -3.56 6.51
C VAL A 356 -0.24 -2.29 5.74
N LEU A 357 0.79 -1.57 5.30
CA LEU A 357 0.65 -0.32 4.57
C LEU A 357 0.03 -0.56 3.19
N GLY A 358 -0.83 0.36 2.76
CA GLY A 358 -1.39 0.34 1.40
C GLY A 358 -2.36 -0.79 1.09
N SER A 359 -2.70 -1.66 2.05
CA SER A 359 -3.65 -2.75 1.79
C SER A 359 -5.05 -2.24 1.47
N ASN A 360 -5.75 -2.95 0.58
CA ASN A 360 -7.10 -2.61 0.14
C ASN A 360 -8.04 -2.38 1.33
N GLY A 361 -8.76 -1.23 1.30
CA GLY A 361 -9.69 -0.83 2.35
C GLY A 361 -9.04 -0.41 3.67
N SER A 362 -7.71 -0.23 3.73
CA SER A 362 -6.99 0.26 4.91
C SER A 362 -7.05 1.79 5.04
N VAL A 363 -6.50 2.29 6.13
CA VAL A 363 -6.56 3.72 6.51
C VAL A 363 -5.86 4.65 5.50
N ILE A 364 -4.77 4.23 4.87
CA ILE A 364 -4.03 5.07 3.92
C ILE A 364 -4.83 5.31 2.63
N PRO A 365 -5.35 4.30 1.91
CA PRO A 365 -6.24 4.51 0.78
C PRO A 365 -7.47 5.35 1.12
N LEU A 366 -8.04 5.15 2.32
CA LEU A 366 -9.18 5.94 2.78
C LEU A 366 -8.80 7.43 2.92
N PHE A 367 -7.69 7.73 3.59
CA PHE A 367 -7.22 9.10 3.78
C PHE A 367 -6.86 9.78 2.45
N LYS A 368 -6.17 9.08 1.53
CA LYS A 368 -5.88 9.58 0.18
C LYS A 368 -7.17 9.98 -0.54
N LYS A 369 -8.18 9.10 -0.54
CA LYS A 369 -9.49 9.39 -1.16
C LYS A 369 -10.19 10.59 -0.51
N GLN A 370 -10.17 10.69 0.82
CA GLN A 370 -10.76 11.84 1.54
C GLN A 370 -10.03 13.15 1.22
N ILE A 371 -8.70 13.12 1.12
CA ILE A 371 -7.90 14.29 0.74
C ILE A 371 -8.21 14.72 -0.70
N GLU A 372 -8.26 13.78 -1.65
CA GLU A 372 -8.63 14.04 -3.05
C GLU A 372 -10.00 14.69 -3.18
N MET A 373 -10.98 14.29 -2.35
CA MET A 373 -12.33 14.86 -2.30
C MET A 373 -12.39 16.23 -1.61
N GLY A 374 -11.29 16.74 -1.05
CA GLY A 374 -11.27 18.01 -0.31
C GLY A 374 -11.48 17.87 1.19
N GLY A 375 -11.49 16.65 1.71
CA GLY A 375 -11.66 16.35 3.13
C GLY A 375 -13.13 16.36 3.60
N PRO A 376 -13.38 16.31 4.92
CA PRO A 376 -12.37 16.17 5.97
C PRO A 376 -11.74 14.76 6.02
N VAL A 377 -10.51 14.65 6.56
CA VAL A 377 -9.92 13.36 6.91
C VAL A 377 -10.47 12.90 8.26
N THR A 378 -10.98 11.68 8.32
CA THR A 378 -11.65 11.14 9.51
C THR A 378 -10.70 10.24 10.31
N VAL A 379 -10.42 10.59 11.56
CA VAL A 379 -9.60 9.81 12.50
C VAL A 379 -10.47 9.39 13.68
N ALA A 380 -10.43 8.11 14.06
CA ALA A 380 -11.29 7.59 15.12
C ALA A 380 -11.01 8.26 16.49
N HIS A 381 -9.73 8.39 16.87
CA HIS A 381 -9.35 9.00 18.14
C HIS A 381 -7.98 9.68 18.02
N PRO A 382 -7.71 10.84 18.70
CA PRO A 382 -6.42 11.52 18.59
C PRO A 382 -5.22 10.66 19.05
N ASP A 383 -5.44 9.76 19.99
CA ASP A 383 -4.38 8.91 20.56
C ASP A 383 -4.38 7.47 20.02
N ILE A 384 -5.17 7.19 18.97
CA ILE A 384 -5.20 5.85 18.37
C ILE A 384 -3.83 5.52 17.73
N ILE A 385 -3.30 4.37 18.11
CA ILE A 385 -1.99 3.89 17.66
C ILE A 385 -2.16 2.57 16.93
N ARG A 386 -1.41 2.40 15.83
CA ARG A 386 -1.32 1.15 15.08
C ARG A 386 0.13 0.84 14.73
N TYR A 387 0.42 -0.43 14.62
CA TYR A 387 1.67 -0.91 14.06
C TYR A 387 1.49 -1.12 12.57
N PHE A 388 2.52 -0.77 11.79
CA PHE A 388 2.50 -0.94 10.34
C PHE A 388 3.75 -1.66 9.85
N MET A 389 3.57 -2.49 8.85
CA MET A 389 4.61 -3.20 8.14
C MET A 389 4.38 -3.03 6.63
N LEU A 390 5.43 -3.09 5.81
CA LEU A 390 5.26 -3.13 4.36
C LEU A 390 4.69 -4.50 3.94
N ILE A 391 3.86 -4.54 2.90
CA ILE A 391 3.28 -5.80 2.42
C ILE A 391 4.38 -6.79 1.99
N PRO A 392 5.41 -6.41 1.20
CA PRO A 392 6.51 -7.32 0.86
C PRO A 392 7.27 -7.84 2.07
N GLU A 393 7.50 -6.99 3.08
CA GLU A 393 8.14 -7.34 4.35
C GLU A 393 7.33 -8.42 5.09
N ALA A 394 6.03 -8.19 5.27
CA ALA A 394 5.15 -9.13 5.95
C ALA A 394 5.13 -10.49 5.22
N CYS A 395 5.01 -10.48 3.89
CA CYS A 395 4.97 -11.70 3.11
C CYS A 395 6.29 -12.48 3.17
N ALA A 396 7.45 -11.82 3.09
CA ALA A 396 8.75 -12.46 3.23
C ALA A 396 8.90 -13.16 4.60
N LEU A 397 8.52 -12.49 5.70
CA LEU A 397 8.55 -13.09 7.03
C LEU A 397 7.53 -14.22 7.23
N VAL A 398 6.36 -14.13 6.57
CA VAL A 398 5.37 -15.24 6.56
C VAL A 398 5.92 -16.44 5.81
N LEU A 399 6.57 -16.23 4.65
CA LEU A 399 7.20 -17.30 3.88
C LEU A 399 8.34 -17.96 4.67
N GLU A 400 9.19 -17.18 5.33
CA GLU A 400 10.26 -17.69 6.19
C GLU A 400 9.69 -18.51 7.36
N SER A 401 8.75 -17.96 8.12
CA SER A 401 8.09 -18.70 9.22
C SER A 401 7.38 -19.95 8.72
N GLY A 402 6.76 -19.88 7.54
CA GLY A 402 6.01 -20.98 6.94
C GLY A 402 6.90 -22.11 6.43
N THR A 403 8.04 -21.80 5.81
CA THR A 403 8.93 -22.81 5.23
C THR A 403 9.85 -23.43 6.29
N MET A 404 10.41 -22.63 7.19
CA MET A 404 11.41 -23.02 8.18
C MET A 404 10.82 -23.30 9.56
N GLY A 405 9.65 -22.75 9.89
CA GLY A 405 9.03 -22.89 11.19
C GLY A 405 8.55 -24.30 11.52
N GLU A 406 8.46 -24.60 12.81
CA GLU A 406 7.90 -25.85 13.34
C GLU A 406 6.36 -25.79 13.41
N GLY A 407 5.70 -26.92 13.17
CA GLY A 407 4.26 -27.05 13.33
C GLY A 407 3.79 -26.87 14.78
N GLY A 408 2.56 -26.38 14.96
CA GLY A 408 1.94 -26.11 16.25
C GLY A 408 2.39 -24.81 16.93
N LYS A 409 3.23 -24.00 16.24
CA LYS A 409 3.73 -22.72 16.75
C LYS A 409 2.99 -21.53 16.16
N VAL A 410 2.94 -20.45 16.93
CA VAL A 410 2.45 -19.14 16.49
C VAL A 410 3.65 -18.21 16.36
N TYR A 411 3.93 -17.78 15.16
CA TYR A 411 5.01 -16.85 14.84
C TYR A 411 4.47 -15.44 14.84
N VAL A 412 5.06 -14.58 15.67
CA VAL A 412 4.68 -13.17 15.84
C VAL A 412 5.74 -12.32 15.16
N LEU A 413 5.32 -11.53 14.17
CA LEU A 413 6.24 -10.67 13.44
C LEU A 413 6.48 -9.36 14.19
N ASP A 414 7.74 -8.91 14.23
CA ASP A 414 8.12 -7.64 14.85
C ASP A 414 7.62 -6.46 14.01
N MET A 415 6.57 -5.82 14.51
CA MET A 415 5.92 -4.70 13.84
C MET A 415 6.70 -3.38 13.91
N GLY A 416 7.83 -3.36 14.64
CA GLY A 416 8.64 -2.16 14.84
C GLY A 416 7.95 -1.10 15.71
N ARG A 417 8.13 0.18 15.39
CA ARG A 417 7.61 1.29 16.19
C ARG A 417 6.12 1.55 15.93
N PRO A 418 5.35 1.83 17.00
CA PRO A 418 3.94 2.23 16.85
C PRO A 418 3.80 3.61 16.21
N VAL A 419 2.73 3.80 15.45
CA VAL A 419 2.43 5.03 14.71
C VAL A 419 1.09 5.58 15.14
N LYS A 420 1.04 6.85 15.53
CA LYS A 420 -0.22 7.57 15.77
C LYS A 420 -0.92 7.83 14.43
N ILE A 421 -2.18 7.41 14.31
CA ILE A 421 -2.97 7.58 13.08
C ILE A 421 -3.19 9.07 12.77
N TYR A 422 -3.29 9.91 13.79
CA TYR A 422 -3.37 11.35 13.63
C TYR A 422 -2.12 11.95 12.95
N ASP A 423 -0.92 11.49 13.34
CA ASP A 423 0.32 11.97 12.72
C ASP A 423 0.48 11.45 11.29
N LEU A 424 0.02 10.22 11.02
CA LEU A 424 -0.04 9.67 9.67
C LEU A 424 -0.99 10.51 8.77
N ALA A 425 -2.17 10.88 9.28
CA ALA A 425 -3.11 11.75 8.56
C ALA A 425 -2.48 13.10 8.23
N LYS A 426 -1.79 13.75 9.20
CA LYS A 426 -1.07 15.01 8.97
C LYS A 426 0.00 14.88 7.90
N LYS A 427 0.82 13.82 7.95
CA LYS A 427 1.84 13.56 6.94
C LYS A 427 1.22 13.42 5.54
N LEU A 428 0.15 12.64 5.39
CA LEU A 428 -0.53 12.46 4.10
C LEU A 428 -1.12 13.77 3.56
N ILE A 429 -1.73 14.60 4.41
CA ILE A 429 -2.22 15.93 4.02
C ILE A 429 -1.07 16.82 3.54
N LEU A 430 0.06 16.84 4.26
CA LEU A 430 1.24 17.60 3.86
C LEU A 430 1.80 17.13 2.52
N HIS A 431 1.95 15.80 2.33
CA HIS A 431 2.43 15.20 1.08
C HIS A 431 1.52 15.46 -0.12
N SER A 432 0.21 15.61 0.11
CA SER A 432 -0.74 15.93 -0.95
C SER A 432 -0.69 17.40 -1.42
N GLY A 433 0.02 18.28 -0.69
CA GLY A 433 0.04 19.73 -0.94
C GLY A 433 -1.24 20.47 -0.53
N ARG A 434 -2.27 19.77 -0.03
CA ARG A 434 -3.57 20.34 0.34
C ARG A 434 -3.62 20.77 1.80
N ARG A 435 -3.26 22.04 2.05
CA ARG A 435 -3.25 22.61 3.42
C ARG A 435 -4.64 22.98 3.95
N ASP A 436 -5.66 22.95 3.11
CA ASP A 436 -7.05 23.28 3.40
C ASP A 436 -7.85 22.13 4.03
N VAL A 437 -7.34 20.91 3.96
CA VAL A 437 -8.00 19.70 4.45
C VAL A 437 -7.92 19.60 5.97
N LYS A 438 -9.10 19.53 6.61
CA LYS A 438 -9.22 19.42 8.07
C LYS A 438 -9.26 17.96 8.50
N ILE A 439 -8.75 17.68 9.71
CA ILE A 439 -8.91 16.39 10.39
C ILE A 439 -10.06 16.51 11.39
N ILE A 440 -10.98 15.54 11.39
CA ILE A 440 -12.06 15.42 12.36
C ILE A 440 -11.97 14.10 13.11
N PHE A 441 -12.41 14.09 14.37
CA PHE A 441 -12.44 12.88 15.19
C PHE A 441 -13.87 12.33 15.23
N THR A 442 -14.01 11.02 14.92
CA THR A 442 -15.32 10.37 14.79
C THR A 442 -15.72 9.52 16.00
N GLY A 443 -14.83 9.30 16.95
CA GLY A 443 -14.97 8.29 17.98
C GLY A 443 -14.49 6.91 17.52
N LEU A 444 -14.18 6.03 18.47
CA LEU A 444 -13.83 4.63 18.19
C LEU A 444 -15.05 3.90 17.60
N ARG A 445 -14.81 3.09 16.58
CA ARG A 445 -15.84 2.24 15.97
C ARG A 445 -16.16 1.05 16.86
N GLU A 446 -17.26 0.36 16.55
CA GLU A 446 -17.61 -0.91 17.20
C GLU A 446 -16.45 -1.91 17.08
N GLY A 447 -16.07 -2.51 18.19
CA GLY A 447 -14.99 -3.49 18.28
C GLY A 447 -13.56 -2.92 18.18
N GLU A 448 -13.37 -1.61 17.99
CA GLU A 448 -12.07 -1.01 17.78
C GLU A 448 -11.32 -0.75 19.09
N LYS A 449 -10.03 -1.15 19.16
CA LYS A 449 -9.12 -0.87 20.28
C LYS A 449 -8.40 0.46 20.08
N LEU A 450 -8.09 1.15 21.17
CA LEU A 450 -7.20 2.30 21.15
C LEU A 450 -5.74 1.88 20.84
N TYR A 451 -5.31 0.75 21.42
CA TYR A 451 -3.99 0.14 21.25
C TYR A 451 -4.17 -1.33 20.89
N GLU A 452 -3.40 -1.83 19.91
CA GLU A 452 -3.37 -3.25 19.56
C GLU A 452 -2.27 -3.98 20.30
N GLU A 453 -2.52 -5.26 20.64
CA GLU A 453 -1.61 -6.15 21.34
C GLU A 453 -1.18 -7.27 20.40
N VAL A 454 0.06 -7.73 20.51
CA VAL A 454 0.57 -8.83 19.67
C VAL A 454 0.68 -10.17 20.40
N LEU A 455 0.58 -10.16 21.74
CA LEU A 455 0.65 -11.33 22.61
C LEU A 455 -0.48 -11.34 23.66
N ILE A 456 -0.99 -12.53 23.98
CA ILE A 456 -1.95 -12.75 25.07
C ILE A 456 -1.20 -12.77 26.41
N LYS A 457 -1.81 -12.26 27.48
CA LYS A 457 -1.28 -12.41 28.84
C LYS A 457 -1.06 -13.90 29.17
N GLY A 458 0.19 -14.28 29.44
CA GLY A 458 0.57 -15.67 29.73
C GLY A 458 1.22 -16.41 28.56
N GLU A 459 1.16 -15.91 27.33
CA GLU A 459 2.01 -16.40 26.24
C GLU A 459 3.47 -16.02 26.53
N ARG A 460 4.36 -17.03 26.54
CA ARG A 460 5.80 -16.81 26.67
C ARG A 460 6.41 -16.61 25.30
N GLU A 461 7.20 -15.54 25.14
CA GLU A 461 7.99 -15.31 23.93
C GLU A 461 9.25 -16.16 23.91
N GLN A 462 9.53 -16.76 22.76
CA GLN A 462 10.82 -17.36 22.44
C GLN A 462 11.39 -16.66 21.22
N ARG A 463 12.68 -16.32 21.26
CA ARG A 463 13.39 -15.75 20.11
C ARG A 463 13.67 -16.83 19.08
N THR A 464 13.69 -16.43 17.82
CA THR A 464 14.18 -17.24 16.69
C THR A 464 15.52 -16.69 16.21
N ASP A 465 16.15 -17.36 15.25
CA ASP A 465 17.37 -16.87 14.60
C ASP A 465 17.13 -15.56 13.85
N ASN A 466 15.92 -15.35 13.32
CA ASN A 466 15.53 -14.07 12.74
C ASN A 466 14.99 -13.14 13.85
N PRO A 467 15.65 -11.99 14.14
CA PRO A 467 15.23 -11.07 15.20
C PRO A 467 13.85 -10.42 14.94
N LYS A 468 13.33 -10.53 13.71
CA LYS A 468 12.01 -10.03 13.30
C LYS A 468 10.89 -11.05 13.52
N ILE A 469 11.23 -12.27 13.91
CA ILE A 469 10.25 -13.35 14.13
C ILE A 469 10.41 -13.85 15.56
N ARG A 470 9.31 -13.88 16.30
CA ARG A 470 9.24 -14.44 17.65
C ARG A 470 8.21 -15.57 17.68
N ILE A 471 8.38 -16.53 18.59
CA ILE A 471 7.41 -17.60 18.80
C ILE A 471 6.59 -17.30 20.05
N ALA A 472 5.28 -17.29 19.94
CA ALA A 472 4.37 -17.29 21.07
C ALA A 472 4.02 -18.73 21.44
N ASN A 473 4.32 -19.13 22.66
CA ASN A 473 3.94 -20.43 23.19
C ASN A 473 2.48 -20.37 23.63
N VAL A 474 1.62 -21.05 22.90
CA VAL A 474 0.18 -21.12 23.16
C VAL A 474 -0.17 -22.33 24.00
N LEU A 475 -1.25 -22.21 24.79
CA LEU A 475 -1.75 -23.33 25.56
C LEU A 475 -2.40 -24.34 24.61
N PRO A 476 -2.15 -25.65 24.78
CA PRO A 476 -2.75 -26.67 23.94
C PRO A 476 -4.26 -26.78 24.22
N ASN A 477 -5.03 -26.95 23.17
CA ASN A 477 -6.45 -27.23 23.21
C ASN A 477 -6.70 -28.68 22.75
N ASP A 478 -7.69 -29.34 23.34
CA ASP A 478 -8.11 -30.67 22.89
C ASP A 478 -8.90 -30.57 21.58
N TYR A 479 -8.44 -31.28 20.55
CA TYR A 479 -9.00 -31.20 19.20
C TYR A 479 -10.46 -31.64 19.13
N GLU A 480 -10.85 -32.74 19.83
CA GLU A 480 -12.22 -33.25 19.78
C GLU A 480 -13.20 -32.28 20.45
N ILE A 481 -12.76 -31.61 21.51
CA ILE A 481 -13.55 -30.56 22.17
C ILE A 481 -13.71 -29.37 21.25
N VAL A 482 -12.61 -28.87 20.65
CA VAL A 482 -12.64 -27.72 19.74
C VAL A 482 -13.50 -28.01 18.51
N ARG A 483 -13.38 -29.19 17.94
CA ARG A 483 -14.17 -29.63 16.79
C ARG A 483 -15.66 -29.57 17.09
N LYS A 484 -16.08 -30.15 18.23
CA LYS A 484 -17.46 -30.12 18.67
C LYS A 484 -17.97 -28.70 18.91
N GLN A 485 -17.19 -27.88 19.59
CA GLN A 485 -17.56 -26.49 19.84
C GLN A 485 -17.75 -25.69 18.54
N ILE A 486 -16.93 -25.96 17.51
CA ILE A 486 -17.10 -25.33 16.18
C ILE A 486 -18.36 -25.89 15.50
N ASP A 487 -18.68 -27.19 15.61
CA ASP A 487 -19.91 -27.73 15.07
C ASP A 487 -21.15 -27.05 15.71
N ASP A 488 -21.13 -26.87 17.03
CA ASP A 488 -22.19 -26.18 17.78
C ASP A 488 -22.31 -24.71 17.37
N LEU A 489 -21.16 -24.04 17.10
CA LEU A 489 -21.11 -22.65 16.61
C LEU A 489 -21.70 -22.54 15.20
N VAL A 490 -21.38 -23.48 14.31
CA VAL A 490 -21.92 -23.53 12.94
C VAL A 490 -23.43 -23.71 12.97
N GLU A 491 -23.96 -24.57 13.89
CA GLU A 491 -25.40 -24.74 14.06
C GLU A 491 -26.04 -23.44 14.59
N ALA A 492 -25.37 -22.71 15.49
CA ALA A 492 -25.86 -21.42 15.95
C ALA A 492 -25.97 -20.40 14.80
N CYS A 493 -25.05 -20.42 13.83
CA CYS A 493 -25.10 -19.53 12.66
C CYS A 493 -26.33 -19.75 11.78
N ARG A 494 -26.88 -20.97 11.73
CA ARG A 494 -28.11 -21.29 10.98
C ARG A 494 -29.35 -20.63 11.53
N SER A 495 -29.34 -20.22 12.80
CA SER A 495 -30.47 -19.53 13.43
C SER A 495 -30.59 -18.06 13.01
N TYR A 496 -29.57 -17.47 12.36
CA TYR A 496 -29.46 -16.03 12.04
C TYR A 496 -29.65 -15.12 13.27
N ASP A 497 -29.35 -15.65 14.47
CA ASP A 497 -29.37 -14.90 15.72
C ASP A 497 -27.93 -14.49 16.11
N ASP A 498 -27.58 -13.25 15.81
CA ASP A 498 -26.25 -12.68 16.08
C ASP A 498 -25.86 -12.81 17.56
N MET A 499 -26.81 -12.59 18.48
CA MET A 499 -26.55 -12.66 19.92
C MET A 499 -26.16 -14.09 20.33
N LYS A 500 -26.85 -15.09 19.80
CA LYS A 500 -26.55 -16.50 20.02
C LYS A 500 -25.20 -16.89 19.46
N VAL A 501 -24.89 -16.46 18.22
CA VAL A 501 -23.60 -16.71 17.56
C VAL A 501 -22.45 -16.13 18.39
N VAL A 502 -22.53 -14.84 18.74
CA VAL A 502 -21.47 -14.17 19.50
C VAL A 502 -21.36 -14.74 20.93
N LYS A 503 -22.47 -15.15 21.56
CA LYS A 503 -22.43 -15.84 22.86
C LYS A 503 -21.63 -17.14 22.77
N MET A 504 -21.87 -17.96 21.74
CA MET A 504 -21.08 -19.18 21.50
C MET A 504 -19.60 -18.85 21.24
N MET A 505 -19.31 -17.85 20.42
CA MET A 505 -17.92 -17.39 20.20
C MET A 505 -17.23 -17.04 21.52
N LYS A 506 -17.90 -16.32 22.43
CA LYS A 506 -17.37 -15.94 23.73
C LYS A 506 -17.20 -17.14 24.69
N ILE A 507 -18.01 -18.16 24.56
CA ILE A 507 -17.87 -19.41 25.36
C ILE A 507 -16.59 -20.15 24.90
N ILE A 508 -16.35 -20.25 23.61
CA ILE A 508 -15.17 -20.94 23.06
C ILE A 508 -13.88 -20.13 23.25
N VAL A 509 -13.98 -18.79 23.18
CA VAL A 509 -12.87 -17.85 23.35
C VAL A 509 -13.12 -16.99 24.59
N PRO A 510 -12.75 -17.48 25.80
CA PRO A 510 -13.03 -16.78 27.05
C PRO A 510 -12.39 -15.38 27.16
N GLU A 511 -11.29 -15.13 26.45
CA GLU A 511 -10.61 -13.83 26.38
C GLU A 511 -11.34 -12.80 25.50
N TYR A 512 -12.37 -13.18 24.73
CA TYR A 512 -13.14 -12.25 23.92
C TYR A 512 -14.05 -11.37 24.79
N LYS A 513 -13.78 -10.07 24.82
CA LYS A 513 -14.60 -9.03 25.45
C LYS A 513 -14.96 -7.99 24.41
N SER A 514 -16.24 -7.77 24.16
CA SER A 514 -16.69 -6.76 23.21
C SER A 514 -16.32 -5.35 23.67
N ASN A 515 -16.02 -4.47 22.74
CA ASN A 515 -15.72 -3.06 23.02
C ASN A 515 -16.56 -2.17 22.10
N ASN A 516 -17.32 -1.26 22.70
CA ASN A 516 -18.16 -0.31 21.96
C ASN A 516 -19.12 -0.99 20.97
N SER A 517 -19.72 -2.14 21.36
CA SER A 517 -20.56 -2.99 20.51
C SER A 517 -21.83 -3.43 21.23
N LYS A 518 -22.91 -3.70 20.48
CA LYS A 518 -24.16 -4.27 20.99
C LYS A 518 -23.93 -5.57 21.79
N PHE A 519 -22.83 -6.26 21.54
CA PHE A 519 -22.48 -7.52 22.16
C PHE A 519 -21.85 -7.40 23.56
N GLU A 520 -21.64 -6.18 24.09
CA GLU A 520 -21.25 -5.96 25.49
C GLU A 520 -22.33 -6.45 26.48
N ALA A 521 -23.59 -6.54 26.04
CA ALA A 521 -24.66 -7.10 26.83
C ALA A 521 -24.37 -8.55 27.22
N ILE A 522 -23.74 -9.33 26.32
CA ILE A 522 -23.37 -10.74 26.57
C ILE A 522 -22.23 -10.82 27.61
N ASP A 523 -21.30 -9.86 27.62
CA ASP A 523 -20.21 -9.82 28.62
C ASP A 523 -20.77 -9.62 30.02
N LYS A 524 -21.80 -8.78 30.17
CA LYS A 524 -22.51 -8.58 31.45
C LYS A 524 -23.23 -9.84 31.89
N GLU A 525 -23.89 -10.56 30.96
CA GLU A 525 -24.57 -11.82 31.23
C GLU A 525 -23.57 -12.92 31.68
N LEU A 526 -22.42 -12.99 31.06
CA LEU A 526 -21.37 -13.97 31.35
C LEU A 526 -20.44 -13.54 32.52
N HIS A 527 -20.76 -12.45 33.23
CA HIS A 527 -19.97 -11.88 34.34
C HIS A 527 -18.49 -11.64 34.00
N ARG A 528 -18.21 -11.07 32.86
CA ARG A 528 -16.86 -10.78 32.31
C ARG A 528 -16.45 -9.34 32.39
#